data_e67f6a441d4c7bd46a19904138b631d9
#
_entry.id   e67f6a441d4c7bd46a19904138b631d9
#
_cell.length_a   1.000
_cell.length_b   1.000
_cell.length_c   1.000
_cell.angle_alpha   90.00
_cell.angle_beta   90.00
_cell.angle_gamma   90.00
#
_symmetry.space_group_name_H-M   'P 1'
#
loop_
_entity.id
_entity.type
_entity.pdbx_description
1 polymer ?
#
loop_
_entity_poly.entity_id
_entity_poly.type
_entity_poly.pdbx_seq_one_letter_code
_entity_poly.pdbx_strand_id
1 'polypeptide(L)'
;MKVLALASYPTEAACTRYRVEQFVQPLADRGITMTVRPFMDSDLFESLYKQRSGLRTAAGLVKSGLLRLRDVAAATNADVIFVQREAMLFGPPAIEWLTQRVLRRPMVLDLDDATYVPYTSPTYGRFTKALKFFGKTDYLIRWSRTVVCGNQTIAEYVSSKGGHTEIIPTVVDLEKFRPRESRNESVPVLGWVGSHSTFPFLESILPALSELAKSHSFKLKIVGSGRADVSIPGVEVENLEWNLEREVEDFRSIDIGLYPLSPQNNWATGKSGFKAIQWMAVGIPYVVTPLGAAGEIGEANVTHYFAGTHDEWIAKLELLLADAQKRRTMGEAGRQYAVEHYSVGTQADKLARVLTNAAK
;
A
#
# COMPACT_ATOMS: atom_id res chain seq x y z
N MET A 1 -23.72 14.74 -2.16
CA MET A 1 -22.53 15.25 -2.86
C MET A 1 -22.00 14.17 -3.79
N LYS A 2 -21.58 14.53 -5.00
CA LYS A 2 -21.06 13.59 -6.03
C LYS A 2 -19.57 13.75 -6.19
N VAL A 3 -18.82 12.69 -6.04
CA VAL A 3 -17.34 12.65 -6.19
C VAL A 3 -17.00 11.75 -7.36
N LEU A 4 -16.17 12.23 -8.28
CA LEU A 4 -15.55 11.41 -9.32
C LEU A 4 -14.13 11.06 -8.87
N ALA A 5 -13.88 9.79 -8.59
CA ALA A 5 -12.58 9.29 -8.20
C ALA A 5 -11.83 8.71 -9.41
N LEU A 6 -10.72 9.35 -9.77
CA LEU A 6 -9.81 8.90 -10.82
C LEU A 6 -8.67 8.10 -10.17
N ALA A 7 -8.71 6.77 -10.30
CA ALA A 7 -7.69 5.88 -9.79
C ALA A 7 -6.69 5.49 -10.88
N SER A 8 -5.42 5.28 -10.51
CA SER A 8 -4.37 4.87 -11.46
C SER A 8 -4.53 3.41 -11.92
N TYR A 9 -5.05 2.54 -11.05
CA TYR A 9 -5.10 1.09 -11.23
C TYR A 9 -6.50 0.52 -10.93
N PRO A 10 -6.81 -0.68 -11.42
CA PRO A 10 -8.05 -1.36 -11.09
C PRO A 10 -8.03 -1.94 -9.66
N THR A 11 -9.11 -2.63 -9.28
CA THR A 11 -9.33 -3.16 -7.92
C THR A 11 -8.27 -4.15 -7.46
N GLU A 12 -7.59 -4.84 -8.37
CA GLU A 12 -6.50 -5.77 -8.06
C GLU A 12 -5.30 -5.07 -7.42
N ALA A 13 -5.15 -3.77 -7.65
CA ALA A 13 -4.10 -2.98 -7.01
C ALA A 13 -4.52 -2.56 -5.59
N ALA A 14 -3.67 -2.87 -4.60
CA ALA A 14 -3.91 -2.54 -3.21
C ALA A 14 -4.18 -1.05 -2.98
N CYS A 15 -3.50 -0.16 -3.71
CA CYS A 15 -3.72 1.28 -3.58
C CYS A 15 -5.15 1.69 -3.96
N THR A 16 -5.76 1.09 -4.97
CA THR A 16 -7.16 1.39 -5.35
C THR A 16 -8.13 0.81 -4.34
N ARG A 17 -7.96 -0.46 -3.92
CA ARG A 17 -8.82 -1.08 -2.91
C ARG A 17 -8.82 -0.32 -1.60
N TYR A 18 -7.62 -0.04 -1.06
CA TYR A 18 -7.45 0.48 0.30
C TYR A 18 -7.42 2.01 0.39
N ARG A 19 -7.32 2.74 -0.74
CA ARG A 19 -7.37 4.21 -0.74
C ARG A 19 -8.66 4.79 -1.29
N VAL A 20 -9.38 3.99 -2.11
CA VAL A 20 -10.57 4.50 -2.82
C VAL A 20 -11.78 3.61 -2.56
N GLU A 21 -11.75 2.35 -2.99
CA GLU A 21 -12.94 1.51 -3.05
C GLU A 21 -13.55 1.19 -1.69
N GLN A 22 -12.70 0.90 -0.69
CA GLN A 22 -13.21 0.62 0.67
C GLN A 22 -13.92 1.81 1.32
N PHE A 23 -13.72 3.03 0.80
CA PHE A 23 -14.40 4.23 1.29
C PHE A 23 -15.74 4.49 0.58
N VAL A 24 -16.06 3.81 -0.52
CA VAL A 24 -17.26 4.08 -1.32
C VAL A 24 -18.53 3.94 -0.47
N GLN A 25 -18.72 2.81 0.19
CA GLN A 25 -19.91 2.59 1.03
C GLN A 25 -19.91 3.47 2.30
N PRO A 26 -18.82 3.55 3.08
CA PRO A 26 -18.75 4.46 4.23
C PRO A 26 -19.01 5.93 3.89
N LEU A 27 -18.60 6.39 2.71
CA LEU A 27 -18.91 7.75 2.23
C LEU A 27 -20.37 7.88 1.80
N ALA A 28 -20.96 6.84 1.17
CA ALA A 28 -22.38 6.83 0.80
C ALA A 28 -23.27 6.96 2.05
N ASP A 29 -22.94 6.30 3.14
CA ASP A 29 -23.63 6.40 4.45
C ASP A 29 -23.56 7.83 5.02
N ARG A 30 -22.62 8.65 4.55
CA ARG A 30 -22.44 10.07 4.90
C ARG A 30 -22.97 11.04 3.82
N GLY A 31 -23.76 10.55 2.87
CA GLY A 31 -24.37 11.36 1.80
C GLY A 31 -23.41 11.76 0.68
N ILE A 32 -22.28 11.06 0.52
CA ILE A 32 -21.28 11.29 -0.52
C ILE A 32 -21.25 10.11 -1.48
N THR A 33 -21.74 10.30 -2.70
CA THR A 33 -21.70 9.27 -3.74
C THR A 33 -20.39 9.36 -4.50
N MET A 34 -19.52 8.37 -4.34
CA MET A 34 -18.23 8.29 -5.03
C MET A 34 -18.32 7.30 -6.20
N THR A 35 -18.00 7.79 -7.41
CA THR A 35 -17.89 6.96 -8.61
C THR A 35 -16.41 6.73 -8.92
N VAL A 36 -15.95 5.49 -8.87
CA VAL A 36 -14.55 5.14 -9.13
C VAL A 36 -14.32 4.84 -10.61
N ARG A 37 -13.29 5.45 -11.19
CA ARG A 37 -12.87 5.28 -12.58
C ARG A 37 -11.37 4.94 -12.61
N PRO A 38 -10.99 3.66 -12.76
CA PRO A 38 -9.59 3.26 -12.93
C PRO A 38 -9.08 3.65 -14.33
N PHE A 39 -7.78 3.96 -14.43
CA PHE A 39 -7.13 4.27 -15.71
C PHE A 39 -6.99 3.04 -16.58
N MET A 40 -6.69 1.90 -16.02
CA MET A 40 -6.58 0.65 -16.73
C MET A 40 -7.59 -0.38 -16.23
N ASP A 41 -7.98 -1.27 -17.09
CA ASP A 41 -8.78 -2.44 -16.75
C ASP A 41 -7.90 -3.57 -16.17
N SER A 42 -8.54 -4.61 -15.64
CA SER A 42 -7.87 -5.76 -14.99
C SER A 42 -6.94 -6.50 -15.95
N ASP A 43 -7.35 -6.68 -17.22
CA ASP A 43 -6.56 -7.40 -18.23
C ASP A 43 -5.27 -6.66 -18.55
N LEU A 44 -5.33 -5.33 -18.70
CA LEU A 44 -4.17 -4.49 -18.95
C LEU A 44 -3.24 -4.47 -17.71
N PHE A 45 -3.81 -4.38 -16.51
CA PHE A 45 -3.04 -4.43 -15.27
C PHE A 45 -2.31 -5.77 -15.12
N GLU A 46 -3.00 -6.89 -15.34
CA GLU A 46 -2.40 -8.23 -15.27
C GLU A 46 -1.29 -8.42 -16.32
N SER A 47 -1.52 -7.95 -17.55
CA SER A 47 -0.51 -7.99 -18.62
C SER A 47 0.76 -7.23 -18.25
N LEU A 48 0.62 -6.05 -17.65
CA LEU A 48 1.74 -5.24 -17.18
C LEU A 48 2.42 -5.87 -15.96
N TYR A 49 1.66 -6.39 -15.01
CA TYR A 49 2.19 -7.04 -13.81
C TYR A 49 3.00 -8.30 -14.14
N LYS A 50 2.53 -9.11 -15.11
CA LYS A 50 3.23 -10.30 -15.62
C LYS A 50 4.33 -9.97 -16.64
N GLN A 51 4.68 -8.70 -16.81
CA GLN A 51 5.73 -8.21 -17.73
C GLN A 51 5.51 -8.66 -19.19
N ARG A 52 4.27 -8.88 -19.58
CA ARG A 52 3.88 -9.18 -20.97
C ARG A 52 3.84 -7.88 -21.77
N SER A 53 5.03 -7.36 -22.12
CA SER A 53 5.13 -6.16 -22.96
C SER A 53 4.88 -6.51 -24.43
N GLY A 54 4.17 -5.65 -25.16
CA GLY A 54 3.93 -5.84 -26.59
C GLY A 54 2.93 -4.82 -27.15
N LEU A 55 2.62 -4.95 -28.43
CA LEU A 55 1.68 -4.08 -29.12
C LEU A 55 0.29 -4.04 -28.46
N ARG A 56 -0.17 -5.16 -27.89
CA ARG A 56 -1.45 -5.21 -27.16
C ARG A 56 -1.44 -4.32 -25.92
N THR A 57 -0.37 -4.33 -25.15
CA THR A 57 -0.20 -3.48 -23.95
C THR A 57 -0.15 -2.01 -24.35
N ALA A 58 0.60 -1.67 -25.40
CA ALA A 58 0.63 -0.30 -25.93
C ALA A 58 -0.74 0.18 -26.41
N ALA A 59 -1.45 -0.64 -27.17
CA ALA A 59 -2.82 -0.34 -27.62
C ALA A 59 -3.79 -0.19 -26.44
N GLY A 60 -3.67 -1.04 -25.40
CA GLY A 60 -4.44 -0.93 -24.16
C GLY A 60 -4.22 0.40 -23.45
N LEU A 61 -2.96 0.85 -23.33
CA LEU A 61 -2.64 2.16 -22.72
C LEU A 61 -3.21 3.33 -23.51
N VAL A 62 -3.15 3.28 -24.86
CA VAL A 62 -3.78 4.31 -25.71
C VAL A 62 -5.29 4.32 -25.52
N LYS A 63 -5.93 3.14 -25.54
CA LYS A 63 -7.37 3.00 -25.26
C LYS A 63 -7.74 3.61 -23.90
N SER A 64 -6.99 3.29 -22.86
CA SER A 64 -7.18 3.84 -21.51
C SER A 64 -7.06 5.38 -21.50
N GLY A 65 -6.09 5.93 -22.20
CA GLY A 65 -5.95 7.38 -22.37
C GLY A 65 -7.15 8.02 -23.06
N LEU A 66 -7.69 7.40 -24.11
CA LEU A 66 -8.91 7.87 -24.79
C LEU A 66 -10.15 7.78 -23.90
N LEU A 67 -10.27 6.71 -23.09
CA LEU A 67 -11.36 6.57 -22.12
C LEU A 67 -11.32 7.67 -21.04
N ARG A 68 -10.15 8.17 -20.66
CA ARG A 68 -10.03 9.32 -19.73
C ARG A 68 -10.71 10.59 -20.26
N LEU A 69 -10.82 10.78 -21.56
CA LEU A 69 -11.60 11.92 -22.13
C LEU A 69 -13.10 11.82 -21.78
N ARG A 70 -13.65 10.60 -21.67
CA ARG A 70 -15.03 10.39 -21.16
C ARG A 70 -15.13 10.76 -19.68
N ASP A 71 -14.09 10.50 -18.91
CA ASP A 71 -14.05 10.88 -17.48
C ASP A 71 -14.01 12.41 -17.31
N VAL A 72 -13.34 13.15 -18.22
CA VAL A 72 -13.42 14.61 -18.28
C VAL A 72 -14.86 15.10 -18.52
N ALA A 73 -15.60 14.45 -19.44
CA ALA A 73 -17.02 14.77 -19.63
C ALA A 73 -17.85 14.43 -18.40
N ALA A 74 -17.61 13.29 -17.75
CA ALA A 74 -18.29 12.90 -16.50
C ALA A 74 -18.00 13.88 -15.34
N ALA A 75 -16.83 14.52 -15.33
CA ALA A 75 -16.42 15.49 -14.31
C ALA A 75 -17.36 16.73 -14.28
N THR A 76 -18.06 17.04 -15.37
CA THR A 76 -19.05 18.14 -15.38
C THR A 76 -20.20 17.94 -14.40
N ASN A 77 -20.50 16.69 -14.02
CA ASN A 77 -21.58 16.33 -13.09
C ASN A 77 -21.07 16.01 -11.68
N ALA A 78 -19.76 16.17 -11.41
CA ALA A 78 -19.17 15.93 -10.11
C ALA A 78 -19.03 17.25 -9.33
N ASP A 79 -19.21 17.19 -8.02
CA ASP A 79 -18.95 18.34 -7.14
C ASP A 79 -17.45 18.45 -6.82
N VAL A 80 -16.77 17.30 -6.70
CA VAL A 80 -15.32 17.20 -6.41
C VAL A 80 -14.69 16.09 -7.27
N ILE A 81 -13.47 16.34 -7.75
CA ILE A 81 -12.62 15.33 -8.37
C ILE A 81 -11.63 14.81 -7.34
N PHE A 82 -11.66 13.53 -7.06
CA PHE A 82 -10.68 12.84 -6.21
C PHE A 82 -9.68 12.12 -7.10
N VAL A 83 -8.40 12.47 -7.02
CA VAL A 83 -7.34 11.88 -7.85
C VAL A 83 -6.43 11.03 -6.98
N GLN A 84 -6.47 9.71 -7.15
CA GLN A 84 -5.57 8.80 -6.47
C GLN A 84 -4.26 8.71 -7.25
N ARG A 85 -3.19 9.27 -6.68
CA ARG A 85 -1.84 9.44 -7.25
C ARG A 85 -1.82 10.32 -8.49
N GLU A 86 -2.42 9.88 -9.57
CA GLU A 86 -2.43 10.52 -10.89
C GLU A 86 -3.59 9.95 -11.74
N ALA A 87 -4.19 10.74 -12.60
CA ALA A 87 -5.27 10.27 -13.47
C ALA A 87 -4.74 9.39 -14.62
N MET A 88 -3.50 9.64 -15.08
CA MET A 88 -2.82 8.88 -16.12
C MET A 88 -1.41 8.53 -15.68
N LEU A 89 -0.98 7.28 -15.88
CA LEU A 89 0.36 6.82 -15.50
C LEU A 89 1.50 7.50 -16.27
N PHE A 90 1.24 7.93 -17.50
CA PHE A 90 2.21 8.50 -18.41
C PHE A 90 1.79 9.89 -18.89
N GLY A 91 2.77 10.68 -19.29
CA GLY A 91 2.56 12.02 -19.82
C GLY A 91 2.29 13.10 -18.77
N PRO A 92 2.03 14.33 -19.24
CA PRO A 92 1.74 15.47 -18.39
C PRO A 92 0.35 15.34 -17.75
N PRO A 93 0.02 16.14 -16.70
CA PRO A 93 -1.25 16.10 -15.99
C PRO A 93 -2.38 16.80 -16.76
N ALA A 94 -2.62 16.37 -18.02
CA ALA A 94 -3.56 17.04 -18.93
C ALA A 94 -5.02 16.82 -18.49
N ILE A 95 -5.36 15.65 -17.97
CA ILE A 95 -6.72 15.34 -17.49
C ILE A 95 -7.05 16.18 -16.25
N GLU A 96 -6.11 16.23 -15.31
CA GLU A 96 -6.25 17.02 -14.09
C GLU A 96 -6.31 18.53 -14.40
N TRP A 97 -5.52 18.98 -15.37
CA TRP A 97 -5.59 20.35 -15.86
C TRP A 97 -6.95 20.67 -16.48
N LEU A 98 -7.49 19.80 -17.34
CA LEU A 98 -8.81 19.98 -17.96
C LEU A 98 -9.91 20.02 -16.91
N THR A 99 -9.92 19.09 -15.96
CA THR A 99 -10.97 19.02 -14.94
C THR A 99 -10.90 20.21 -13.97
N GLN A 100 -9.72 20.60 -13.55
CA GLN A 100 -9.53 21.64 -12.55
C GLN A 100 -9.52 23.06 -13.14
N ARG A 101 -8.81 23.30 -14.26
CA ARG A 101 -8.64 24.65 -14.83
C ARG A 101 -9.71 25.01 -15.84
N VAL A 102 -10.14 24.04 -16.68
CA VAL A 102 -11.14 24.30 -17.71
C VAL A 102 -12.56 24.12 -17.15
N LEU A 103 -12.82 22.97 -16.51
CA LEU A 103 -14.15 22.70 -15.94
C LEU A 103 -14.33 23.31 -14.55
N ARG A 104 -13.25 23.86 -13.95
CA ARG A 104 -13.23 24.53 -12.65
C ARG A 104 -13.80 23.66 -11.52
N ARG A 105 -13.56 22.32 -11.59
CA ARG A 105 -13.95 21.41 -10.53
C ARG A 105 -12.88 21.35 -9.46
N PRO A 106 -13.24 21.51 -8.18
CA PRO A 106 -12.27 21.40 -7.09
C PRO A 106 -11.69 19.99 -7.08
N MET A 107 -10.38 19.90 -6.80
CA MET A 107 -9.64 18.64 -6.79
C MET A 107 -9.08 18.35 -5.42
N VAL A 108 -9.21 17.11 -4.98
CA VAL A 108 -8.52 16.50 -3.85
C VAL A 108 -7.55 15.46 -4.41
N LEU A 109 -6.28 15.58 -4.09
CA LEU A 109 -5.25 14.62 -4.47
C LEU A 109 -5.02 13.64 -3.32
N ASP A 110 -4.86 12.36 -3.62
CA ASP A 110 -4.50 11.32 -2.66
C ASP A 110 -3.11 10.76 -2.97
N LEU A 111 -2.19 10.85 -2.03
CA LEU A 111 -0.83 10.33 -2.11
C LEU A 111 -0.59 9.35 -0.96
N ASP A 112 -0.61 8.05 -1.27
CA ASP A 112 -0.35 6.97 -0.32
C ASP A 112 1.11 6.49 -0.35
N ASP A 113 1.85 6.86 -1.38
CA ASP A 113 3.24 6.45 -1.63
C ASP A 113 4.04 7.62 -2.22
N ALA A 114 5.36 7.60 -2.10
CA ALA A 114 6.26 8.64 -2.62
C ALA A 114 6.38 8.59 -4.16
N THR A 115 5.27 8.72 -4.87
CA THR A 115 5.22 8.65 -6.35
C THR A 115 5.99 9.77 -7.05
N TYR A 116 6.34 10.81 -6.33
CA TYR A 116 7.17 11.93 -6.78
C TYR A 116 8.67 11.60 -6.80
N VAL A 117 9.10 10.55 -6.11
CA VAL A 117 10.51 10.10 -6.14
C VAL A 117 10.77 9.38 -7.45
N PRO A 118 11.73 9.84 -8.27
CA PRO A 118 12.09 9.14 -9.49
C PRO A 118 12.67 7.77 -9.20
N TYR A 119 12.09 6.74 -9.81
CA TYR A 119 12.59 5.37 -9.71
C TYR A 119 12.63 4.70 -11.10
N THR A 120 13.48 3.69 -11.25
CA THR A 120 13.43 2.83 -12.42
C THR A 120 12.47 1.69 -12.14
N SER A 121 11.36 1.67 -12.85
CA SER A 121 10.35 0.61 -12.67
C SER A 121 10.92 -0.74 -13.14
N PRO A 122 10.93 -1.80 -12.31
CA PRO A 122 11.25 -3.14 -12.75
C PRO A 122 10.33 -3.63 -13.87
N THR A 123 9.07 -3.17 -13.85
CA THR A 123 8.04 -3.57 -14.81
C THR A 123 8.18 -2.86 -16.16
N TYR A 124 8.56 -1.58 -16.15
CA TYR A 124 8.53 -0.75 -17.37
C TYR A 124 9.91 -0.38 -17.92
N GLY A 125 11.00 -0.73 -17.23
CA GLY A 125 12.37 -0.50 -17.68
C GLY A 125 12.78 0.98 -17.77
N ARG A 126 13.92 1.23 -18.44
CA ARG A 126 14.53 2.58 -18.52
C ARG A 126 13.72 3.59 -19.35
N PHE A 127 12.95 3.14 -20.34
CA PHE A 127 12.14 4.01 -21.20
C PHE A 127 10.97 4.67 -20.45
N THR A 128 10.47 4.05 -19.40
CA THR A 128 9.40 4.62 -18.57
C THR A 128 9.81 5.88 -17.84
N LYS A 129 11.08 6.04 -17.52
CA LYS A 129 11.59 7.24 -16.84
C LYS A 129 11.37 8.49 -17.71
N ALA A 130 11.46 8.36 -19.02
CA ALA A 130 11.20 9.44 -19.97
C ALA A 130 9.70 9.70 -20.19
N LEU A 131 8.86 8.64 -20.11
CA LEU A 131 7.43 8.74 -20.34
C LEU A 131 6.64 9.14 -19.08
N LYS A 132 7.14 8.77 -17.90
CA LYS A 132 6.51 9.11 -16.61
C LYS A 132 6.99 10.49 -16.14
N PHE A 133 6.24 11.49 -16.43
CA PHE A 133 6.51 12.87 -16.04
C PHE A 133 6.44 13.03 -14.51
N PHE A 134 7.51 12.65 -13.77
CA PHE A 134 7.55 12.65 -12.30
C PHE A 134 7.26 14.03 -11.70
N GLY A 135 7.69 15.11 -12.34
CA GLY A 135 7.42 16.48 -11.90
C GLY A 135 5.95 16.88 -11.93
N LYS A 136 5.05 16.06 -12.52
CA LYS A 136 3.61 16.38 -12.53
C LYS A 136 3.00 16.39 -11.11
N THR A 137 3.54 15.62 -10.18
CA THR A 137 3.06 15.58 -8.80
C THR A 137 3.11 16.97 -8.15
N ASP A 138 4.13 17.79 -8.43
CA ASP A 138 4.24 19.15 -7.93
C ASP A 138 3.14 20.06 -8.48
N TYR A 139 2.72 19.87 -9.72
CA TYR A 139 1.57 20.57 -10.30
C TYR A 139 0.26 20.13 -9.67
N LEU A 140 0.08 18.81 -9.49
CA LEU A 140 -1.12 18.26 -8.86
C LEU A 140 -1.28 18.76 -7.42
N ILE A 141 -0.21 18.81 -6.64
CA ILE A 141 -0.20 19.39 -5.29
C ILE A 141 -0.72 20.83 -5.31
N ARG A 142 -0.14 21.68 -6.16
CA ARG A 142 -0.51 23.11 -6.24
C ARG A 142 -1.91 23.37 -6.79
N TRP A 143 -2.46 22.43 -7.55
CA TRP A 143 -3.81 22.55 -8.10
C TRP A 143 -4.88 21.98 -7.18
N SER A 144 -4.51 21.18 -6.20
CA SER A 144 -5.45 20.56 -5.26
C SER A 144 -5.89 21.54 -4.17
N ARG A 145 -7.16 21.46 -3.76
CA ARG A 145 -7.66 22.15 -2.56
C ARG A 145 -7.03 21.57 -1.30
N THR A 146 -6.88 20.26 -1.27
CA THR A 146 -6.26 19.49 -0.19
C THR A 146 -5.58 18.27 -0.79
N VAL A 147 -4.45 17.89 -0.22
CA VAL A 147 -3.77 16.63 -0.50
C VAL A 147 -3.94 15.70 0.69
N VAL A 148 -4.58 14.57 0.48
CA VAL A 148 -4.66 13.47 1.44
C VAL A 148 -3.34 12.72 1.39
N CYS A 149 -2.62 12.71 2.49
CA CYS A 149 -1.30 12.11 2.60
C CYS A 149 -1.36 10.83 3.42
N GLY A 150 -0.74 9.76 2.94
CA GLY A 150 -0.74 8.46 3.63
C GLY A 150 0.10 8.44 4.91
N ASN A 151 1.05 9.36 5.05
CA ASN A 151 1.96 9.47 6.22
C ASN A 151 2.55 10.87 6.34
N GLN A 152 3.27 11.09 7.46
CA GLN A 152 3.90 12.37 7.78
C GLN A 152 4.98 12.77 6.75
N THR A 153 5.81 11.84 6.28
CA THR A 153 6.85 12.11 5.27
C THR A 153 6.27 12.68 3.97
N ILE A 154 5.13 12.13 3.51
CA ILE A 154 4.43 12.64 2.33
C ILE A 154 3.83 14.02 2.63
N ALA A 155 3.27 14.24 3.83
CA ALA A 155 2.70 15.52 4.22
C ALA A 155 3.75 16.63 4.26
N GLU A 156 4.95 16.34 4.76
CA GLU A 156 6.09 17.26 4.75
C GLU A 156 6.52 17.64 3.33
N TYR A 157 6.62 16.66 2.44
CA TYR A 157 6.90 16.93 1.03
C TYR A 157 5.83 17.83 0.41
N VAL A 158 4.55 17.51 0.59
CA VAL A 158 3.42 18.29 0.05
C VAL A 158 3.45 19.71 0.59
N SER A 159 3.68 19.90 1.89
CA SER A 159 3.79 21.21 2.53
C SER A 159 4.96 22.00 1.96
N SER A 160 6.11 21.37 1.68
CA SER A 160 7.27 22.00 1.05
C SER A 160 6.99 22.51 -0.37
N LYS A 161 5.94 21.98 -1.02
CA LYS A 161 5.47 22.41 -2.35
C LYS A 161 4.32 23.42 -2.28
N GLY A 162 3.93 23.84 -1.08
CA GLY A 162 2.86 24.82 -0.83
C GLY A 162 1.45 24.19 -0.87
N GLY A 163 1.32 22.88 -0.72
CA GLY A 163 0.03 22.19 -0.64
C GLY A 163 -0.57 22.17 0.76
N HIS A 164 -1.90 22.13 0.84
CA HIS A 164 -2.62 21.88 2.09
C HIS A 164 -2.74 20.38 2.30
N THR A 165 -2.41 19.91 3.50
CA THR A 165 -2.32 18.48 3.81
C THR A 165 -3.37 18.04 4.81
N GLU A 166 -3.87 16.81 4.65
CA GLU A 166 -4.59 16.05 5.67
C GLU A 166 -4.02 14.64 5.71
N ILE A 167 -3.66 14.15 6.89
CA ILE A 167 -3.10 12.79 7.01
C ILE A 167 -4.23 11.80 7.21
N ILE A 168 -4.40 10.93 6.20
CA ILE A 168 -5.28 9.78 6.25
C ILE A 168 -4.43 8.56 5.87
N PRO A 169 -4.02 7.73 6.85
CA PRO A 169 -3.21 6.54 6.58
C PRO A 169 -3.97 5.55 5.71
N THR A 170 -3.25 4.64 5.06
CA THR A 170 -3.88 3.49 4.44
C THR A 170 -4.39 2.57 5.53
N VAL A 171 -5.66 2.20 5.44
CA VAL A 171 -6.34 1.40 6.47
C VAL A 171 -6.92 0.13 5.87
N VAL A 172 -7.33 -0.80 6.72
CA VAL A 172 -7.97 -2.06 6.32
C VAL A 172 -9.38 -2.16 6.88
N ASP A 173 -10.21 -2.90 6.20
CA ASP A 173 -11.49 -3.34 6.74
C ASP A 173 -11.23 -4.37 7.86
N LEU A 174 -11.42 -3.94 9.10
CA LEU A 174 -11.18 -4.74 10.29
C LEU A 174 -12.19 -5.89 10.47
N GLU A 175 -13.34 -5.83 9.81
CA GLU A 175 -14.31 -6.92 9.77
C GLU A 175 -13.82 -8.02 8.80
N LYS A 176 -13.17 -7.64 7.72
CA LYS A 176 -12.53 -8.57 6.78
C LYS A 176 -11.22 -9.12 7.35
N PHE A 177 -10.35 -8.24 7.89
CA PHE A 177 -9.08 -8.61 8.53
C PHE A 177 -9.30 -8.95 10.01
N ARG A 178 -10.06 -10.01 10.28
CA ARG A 178 -10.24 -10.51 11.66
C ARG A 178 -9.04 -11.35 12.09
N PRO A 179 -8.68 -11.32 13.37
CA PRO A 179 -7.76 -12.29 13.93
C PRO A 179 -8.23 -13.73 13.66
N ARG A 180 -7.29 -14.62 13.49
CA ARG A 180 -7.61 -16.05 13.42
C ARG A 180 -8.00 -16.60 14.79
N GLU A 181 -8.74 -17.68 14.81
CA GLU A 181 -8.85 -18.54 15.98
C GLU A 181 -7.47 -19.19 16.27
N SER A 182 -7.20 -19.49 17.54
CA SER A 182 -5.88 -19.97 17.96
C SER A 182 -5.46 -21.21 17.17
N ARG A 183 -4.22 -21.22 16.66
CA ARG A 183 -3.57 -22.42 16.10
C ARG A 183 -2.89 -23.23 17.19
N ASN A 184 -3.05 -24.53 17.14
CA ASN A 184 -2.30 -25.48 17.95
C ASN A 184 -1.09 -26.06 17.18
N GLU A 185 -0.51 -25.33 16.23
CA GLU A 185 0.65 -25.82 15.50
C GLU A 185 1.92 -25.66 16.35
N SER A 186 2.71 -26.74 16.39
CA SER A 186 3.95 -26.80 17.17
C SER A 186 5.11 -25.98 16.57
N VAL A 187 5.06 -25.72 15.25
CA VAL A 187 6.12 -25.02 14.52
C VAL A 187 5.58 -23.69 14.01
N PRO A 188 6.13 -22.54 14.48
CA PRO A 188 5.70 -21.22 14.07
C PRO A 188 5.97 -20.93 12.58
N VAL A 189 5.10 -20.14 11.95
CA VAL A 189 5.23 -19.69 10.57
C VAL A 189 5.71 -18.24 10.56
N LEU A 190 6.92 -18.01 10.07
CA LEU A 190 7.39 -16.69 9.67
C LEU A 190 6.78 -16.35 8.30
N GLY A 191 6.35 -15.12 8.06
CA GLY A 191 5.72 -14.79 6.80
C GLY A 191 6.08 -13.43 6.24
N TRP A 192 6.27 -13.40 4.94
CA TRP A 192 6.44 -12.18 4.17
C TRP A 192 5.39 -12.11 3.05
N VAL A 193 4.75 -10.96 2.93
CA VAL A 193 3.78 -10.67 1.88
C VAL A 193 4.20 -9.40 1.14
N GLY A 194 4.45 -9.51 -0.16
CA GLY A 194 4.95 -8.39 -0.94
C GLY A 194 4.70 -8.52 -2.44
N SER A 195 5.64 -8.04 -3.22
CA SER A 195 5.65 -8.14 -4.69
C SER A 195 7.07 -8.39 -5.18
N HIS A 196 7.22 -8.78 -6.44
CA HIS A 196 8.53 -8.95 -7.07
C HIS A 196 9.45 -7.72 -6.91
N SER A 197 8.89 -6.52 -6.89
CA SER A 197 9.65 -5.26 -6.72
C SER A 197 10.15 -5.03 -5.30
N THR A 198 9.56 -5.69 -4.30
CA THR A 198 9.95 -5.58 -2.89
C THR A 198 10.65 -6.83 -2.36
N PHE A 199 10.73 -7.89 -3.18
CA PHE A 199 11.44 -9.12 -2.83
C PHE A 199 12.91 -8.90 -2.44
N PRO A 200 13.69 -7.98 -3.06
CA PRO A 200 15.06 -7.69 -2.62
C PRO A 200 15.18 -7.30 -1.13
N PHE A 201 14.11 -6.78 -0.53
CA PHE A 201 14.10 -6.50 0.91
C PHE A 201 14.04 -7.80 1.75
N LEU A 202 13.21 -8.77 1.35
CA LEU A 202 13.23 -10.08 1.99
C LEU A 202 14.58 -10.78 1.78
N GLU A 203 15.11 -10.73 0.56
CA GLU A 203 16.38 -11.34 0.21
C GLU A 203 17.53 -10.86 1.11
N SER A 204 17.52 -9.58 1.54
CA SER A 204 18.53 -9.03 2.43
C SER A 204 18.58 -9.66 3.83
N ILE A 205 17.49 -10.28 4.29
CA ILE A 205 17.42 -10.94 5.60
C ILE A 205 17.46 -12.47 5.52
N LEU A 206 17.46 -13.07 4.33
CA LEU A 206 17.58 -14.54 4.19
C LEU A 206 18.83 -15.12 4.88
N PRO A 207 20.01 -14.46 4.87
CA PRO A 207 21.15 -14.93 5.66
C PRO A 207 20.85 -15.04 7.16
N ALA A 208 20.15 -14.05 7.74
CA ALA A 208 19.74 -14.08 9.15
C ALA A 208 18.74 -15.21 9.44
N LEU A 209 17.79 -15.45 8.54
CA LEU A 209 16.86 -16.58 8.66
C LEU A 209 17.58 -17.92 8.53
N SER A 210 18.58 -18.03 7.67
CA SER A 210 19.39 -19.25 7.52
C SER A 210 20.22 -19.55 8.77
N GLU A 211 20.72 -18.53 9.44
CA GLU A 211 21.44 -18.68 10.69
C GLU A 211 20.51 -19.10 11.83
N LEU A 212 19.36 -18.42 11.94
CA LEU A 212 18.31 -18.72 12.91
C LEU A 212 17.80 -20.18 12.80
N ALA A 213 17.73 -20.73 11.60
CA ALA A 213 17.31 -22.10 11.33
C ALA A 213 18.26 -23.18 11.91
N LYS A 214 19.49 -22.82 12.28
CA LYS A 214 20.43 -23.75 12.91
C LYS A 214 20.05 -24.07 14.37
N SER A 215 19.30 -23.17 15.03
CA SER A 215 18.93 -23.30 16.45
C SER A 215 17.43 -23.32 16.71
N HIS A 216 16.61 -22.88 15.74
CA HIS A 216 15.16 -22.76 15.88
C HIS A 216 14.40 -23.40 14.72
N SER A 217 13.33 -24.13 15.04
CA SER A 217 12.43 -24.69 14.03
C SER A 217 11.32 -23.69 13.69
N PHE A 218 11.17 -23.37 12.43
CA PHE A 218 10.10 -22.55 11.90
C PHE A 218 9.81 -22.90 10.43
N LYS A 219 8.64 -22.49 9.93
CA LYS A 219 8.31 -22.50 8.51
C LYS A 219 8.42 -21.08 7.96
N LEU A 220 8.71 -20.94 6.67
CA LEU A 220 8.73 -19.63 5.99
C LEU A 220 7.68 -19.60 4.89
N LYS A 221 6.72 -18.69 5.00
CA LYS A 221 5.71 -18.41 3.98
C LYS A 221 6.05 -17.13 3.23
N ILE A 222 6.16 -17.21 1.90
CA ILE A 222 6.50 -16.09 1.02
C ILE A 222 5.36 -15.92 0.02
N VAL A 223 4.69 -14.77 0.02
CA VAL A 223 3.56 -14.48 -0.87
C VAL A 223 3.88 -13.32 -1.79
N GLY A 224 3.74 -13.53 -3.10
CA GLY A 224 3.82 -12.48 -4.13
C GLY A 224 5.25 -12.08 -4.54
N SER A 225 6.27 -12.87 -4.19
CA SER A 225 7.67 -12.61 -4.58
C SER A 225 7.90 -12.67 -6.10
N GLY A 226 7.05 -13.39 -6.82
CA GLY A 226 7.30 -13.75 -8.22
C GLY A 226 8.42 -14.80 -8.39
N ARG A 227 8.86 -15.44 -7.28
CA ARG A 227 9.91 -16.46 -7.22
C ARG A 227 9.33 -17.75 -6.67
N ALA A 228 9.66 -18.86 -7.29
CA ALA A 228 9.29 -20.20 -6.81
C ALA A 228 10.49 -20.97 -6.23
N ASP A 229 11.68 -20.42 -6.34
CA ASP A 229 12.96 -21.07 -6.07
C ASP A 229 13.60 -20.65 -4.74
N VAL A 230 12.91 -19.83 -3.94
CA VAL A 230 13.44 -19.40 -2.64
C VAL A 230 13.43 -20.58 -1.68
N SER A 231 14.58 -20.88 -1.12
CA SER A 231 14.76 -21.98 -0.18
C SER A 231 15.77 -21.63 0.90
N ILE A 232 15.61 -22.20 2.09
CA ILE A 232 16.56 -22.11 3.21
C ILE A 232 16.83 -23.54 3.69
N PRO A 233 18.09 -23.96 3.83
CA PRO A 233 18.40 -25.30 4.34
C PRO A 233 17.75 -25.55 5.71
N GLY A 234 17.05 -26.68 5.84
CA GLY A 234 16.39 -27.06 7.09
C GLY A 234 15.06 -26.35 7.39
N VAL A 235 14.58 -25.48 6.51
CA VAL A 235 13.30 -24.77 6.65
C VAL A 235 12.32 -25.21 5.57
N GLU A 236 11.11 -25.52 5.97
CA GLU A 236 9.99 -25.69 5.03
C GLU A 236 9.60 -24.30 4.49
N VAL A 237 9.81 -24.06 3.18
CA VAL A 237 9.52 -22.78 2.52
C VAL A 237 8.33 -22.96 1.58
N GLU A 238 7.27 -22.18 1.83
CA GLU A 238 6.09 -22.11 0.97
C GLU A 238 6.18 -20.83 0.11
N ASN A 239 6.39 -20.99 -1.20
CA ASN A 239 6.41 -19.88 -2.16
C ASN A 239 5.07 -19.81 -2.89
N LEU A 240 4.30 -18.73 -2.68
CA LEU A 240 2.97 -18.56 -3.23
C LEU A 240 2.88 -17.33 -4.11
N GLU A 241 2.11 -17.44 -5.18
CA GLU A 241 1.64 -16.26 -5.91
C GLU A 241 0.58 -15.53 -5.08
N TRP A 242 0.59 -14.20 -5.14
CA TRP A 242 -0.44 -13.41 -4.52
C TRP A 242 -1.79 -13.63 -5.20
N ASN A 243 -2.83 -13.78 -4.39
CA ASN A 243 -4.21 -13.94 -4.86
C ASN A 243 -5.15 -13.09 -4.00
N LEU A 244 -6.04 -12.32 -4.67
CA LEU A 244 -6.96 -11.41 -3.99
C LEU A 244 -7.93 -12.11 -3.03
N GLU A 245 -8.44 -13.26 -3.45
CA GLU A 245 -9.42 -14.02 -2.66
C GLU A 245 -8.79 -14.64 -1.40
N ARG A 246 -7.49 -14.97 -1.49
CA ARG A 246 -6.73 -15.58 -0.40
C ARG A 246 -5.97 -14.57 0.46
N GLU A 247 -5.94 -13.29 0.09
CA GLU A 247 -5.10 -12.27 0.73
C GLU A 247 -5.21 -12.28 2.26
N VAL A 248 -6.41 -12.28 2.81
CA VAL A 248 -6.62 -12.26 4.27
C VAL A 248 -6.14 -13.55 4.93
N GLU A 249 -6.41 -14.69 4.32
CA GLU A 249 -6.01 -16.00 4.86
C GLU A 249 -4.49 -16.17 4.79
N ASP A 250 -3.83 -15.63 3.78
CA ASP A 250 -2.38 -15.61 3.71
C ASP A 250 -1.77 -14.85 4.91
N PHE A 251 -2.37 -13.72 5.33
CA PHE A 251 -1.94 -13.04 6.56
C PHE A 251 -2.28 -13.85 7.81
N ARG A 252 -3.48 -14.40 7.91
CA ARG A 252 -3.95 -15.16 9.09
C ARG A 252 -3.19 -16.47 9.30
N SER A 253 -2.59 -17.02 8.26
CA SER A 253 -1.81 -18.27 8.34
C SER A 253 -0.38 -18.09 8.87
N ILE A 254 0.04 -16.86 9.19
CA ILE A 254 1.37 -16.50 9.66
C ILE A 254 1.33 -16.28 11.18
N ASP A 255 2.43 -16.54 11.88
CA ASP A 255 2.60 -16.32 13.33
C ASP A 255 3.46 -15.09 13.64
N ILE A 256 4.41 -14.77 12.76
CA ILE A 256 5.31 -13.64 12.90
C ILE A 256 5.49 -13.00 11.53
N GLY A 257 5.09 -11.73 11.39
CA GLY A 257 5.25 -10.97 10.16
C GLY A 257 6.68 -10.48 9.95
N LEU A 258 7.19 -10.59 8.74
CA LEU A 258 8.49 -10.05 8.32
C LEU A 258 8.28 -8.82 7.46
N TYR A 259 8.83 -7.68 7.89
CA TYR A 259 8.73 -6.42 7.14
C TYR A 259 10.11 -5.73 6.97
N PRO A 260 11.04 -6.38 6.26
CA PRO A 260 12.33 -5.77 5.96
C PRO A 260 12.17 -4.62 4.95
N LEU A 261 12.93 -3.54 5.16
CA LEU A 261 13.08 -2.41 4.25
C LEU A 261 14.56 -2.07 4.11
N SER A 262 14.94 -1.44 3.00
CA SER A 262 16.34 -1.04 2.76
C SER A 262 16.49 0.48 2.82
N PRO A 263 17.34 1.01 3.72
CA PRO A 263 17.62 2.44 3.81
C PRO A 263 18.33 3.02 2.59
N GLN A 264 18.98 2.18 1.77
CA GLN A 264 19.59 2.60 0.51
C GLN A 264 18.56 2.90 -0.59
N ASN A 265 17.30 2.56 -0.36
CA ASN A 265 16.22 2.80 -1.30
C ASN A 265 15.38 4.01 -0.88
N ASN A 266 15.64 5.18 -1.48
CA ASN A 266 14.91 6.42 -1.18
C ASN A 266 13.38 6.30 -1.34
N TRP A 267 12.90 5.37 -2.17
CA TRP A 267 11.47 5.10 -2.30
C TRP A 267 10.91 4.36 -1.07
N ALA A 268 11.73 3.56 -0.38
CA ALA A 268 11.30 2.82 0.80
C ALA A 268 10.92 3.74 1.98
N THR A 269 11.54 4.92 2.10
CA THR A 269 11.24 5.90 3.16
C THR A 269 9.83 6.49 3.03
N GLY A 270 9.34 6.65 1.80
CA GLY A 270 8.00 7.18 1.52
C GLY A 270 6.89 6.14 1.47
N LYS A 271 7.16 4.86 1.80
CA LYS A 271 6.13 3.81 1.84
C LYS A 271 5.12 4.04 2.94
N SER A 272 3.87 3.67 2.66
CA SER A 272 2.74 3.83 3.58
C SER A 272 2.80 3.03 4.88
N GLY A 273 3.77 2.13 5.05
CA GLY A 273 3.81 1.23 6.21
C GLY A 273 2.68 0.19 6.26
N PHE A 274 1.93 0.04 5.20
CA PHE A 274 0.66 -0.68 5.14
C PHE A 274 0.75 -2.14 5.63
N LYS A 275 1.87 -2.83 5.41
CA LYS A 275 2.04 -4.22 5.90
C LYS A 275 2.00 -4.32 7.42
N ALA A 276 2.56 -3.33 8.13
CA ALA A 276 2.45 -3.26 9.59
C ALA A 276 0.98 -3.20 10.03
N ILE A 277 0.17 -2.38 9.36
CA ILE A 277 -1.27 -2.26 9.65
C ILE A 277 -2.00 -3.58 9.37
N GLN A 278 -1.67 -4.28 8.29
CA GLN A 278 -2.27 -5.58 7.98
C GLN A 278 -1.90 -6.64 9.03
N TRP A 279 -0.63 -6.70 9.49
CA TRP A 279 -0.20 -7.60 10.57
C TRP A 279 -0.95 -7.32 11.87
N MET A 280 -1.01 -6.06 12.29
CA MET A 280 -1.77 -5.65 13.48
C MET A 280 -3.25 -5.98 13.34
N ALA A 281 -3.85 -5.74 12.17
CA ALA A 281 -5.27 -6.02 11.93
C ALA A 281 -5.65 -7.50 12.12
N VAL A 282 -4.78 -8.42 11.75
CA VAL A 282 -4.99 -9.86 11.98
C VAL A 282 -4.44 -10.36 13.33
N GLY A 283 -3.96 -9.46 14.19
CA GLY A 283 -3.50 -9.77 15.55
C GLY A 283 -2.19 -10.55 15.58
N ILE A 284 -1.23 -10.22 14.71
CA ILE A 284 0.04 -10.91 14.57
C ILE A 284 1.18 -9.93 14.85
N PRO A 285 2.15 -10.27 15.74
CA PRO A 285 3.35 -9.49 15.92
C PRO A 285 4.23 -9.53 14.67
N TYR A 286 5.02 -8.51 14.48
CA TYR A 286 5.92 -8.45 13.34
C TYR A 286 7.28 -7.85 13.72
N VAL A 287 8.29 -8.15 12.89
CA VAL A 287 9.61 -7.52 12.98
C VAL A 287 9.77 -6.64 11.75
N VAL A 288 10.17 -5.39 11.95
CA VAL A 288 10.23 -4.37 10.89
C VAL A 288 11.52 -3.57 10.93
N THR A 289 12.05 -3.22 9.76
CA THR A 289 13.11 -2.20 9.69
C THR A 289 12.51 -0.83 9.99
N PRO A 290 13.02 -0.07 10.99
CA PRO A 290 12.50 1.23 11.39
C PRO A 290 12.82 2.30 10.34
N LEU A 291 12.05 2.34 9.24
CA LEU A 291 12.28 3.23 8.12
C LEU A 291 10.98 3.89 7.67
N GLY A 292 10.97 5.23 7.61
CA GLY A 292 9.80 6.02 7.21
C GLY A 292 8.56 5.65 8.05
N ALA A 293 7.39 5.68 7.42
CA ALA A 293 6.13 5.37 8.11
C ALA A 293 6.09 3.99 8.80
N ALA A 294 6.84 3.01 8.30
CA ALA A 294 6.90 1.70 8.96
C ALA A 294 7.56 1.74 10.34
N GLY A 295 8.39 2.76 10.61
CA GLY A 295 8.96 3.02 11.93
C GLY A 295 8.05 3.81 12.87
N GLU A 296 6.93 4.35 12.37
CA GLU A 296 6.00 5.19 13.13
C GLU A 296 4.69 4.47 13.45
N ILE A 297 4.43 3.30 12.81
CA ILE A 297 3.19 2.55 12.93
C ILE A 297 3.27 1.55 14.08
N GLY A 298 2.33 1.65 15.01
CA GLY A 298 2.29 0.81 16.19
C GLY A 298 3.18 1.33 17.31
N GLU A 299 3.42 0.50 18.31
CA GLU A 299 4.23 0.82 19.49
C GLU A 299 5.35 -0.22 19.63
N ALA A 300 6.59 0.25 19.53
CA ALA A 300 7.76 -0.61 19.58
C ALA A 300 7.85 -1.38 20.92
N ASN A 301 8.21 -2.66 20.86
CA ASN A 301 8.23 -3.64 21.96
C ASN A 301 6.86 -3.98 22.57
N VAL A 302 5.77 -3.36 22.10
CA VAL A 302 4.38 -3.64 22.49
C VAL A 302 3.63 -4.35 21.37
N THR A 303 3.65 -3.80 20.15
CA THR A 303 2.97 -4.37 18.98
C THR A 303 3.92 -5.07 18.01
N HIS A 304 5.21 -4.71 18.02
CA HIS A 304 6.25 -5.20 17.10
C HIS A 304 7.65 -4.99 17.65
N TYR A 305 8.63 -5.54 16.95
CA TYR A 305 10.04 -5.26 17.17
C TYR A 305 10.69 -4.56 15.99
N PHE A 306 11.66 -3.68 16.29
CA PHE A 306 12.56 -3.12 15.30
C PHE A 306 13.78 -3.99 15.08
N ALA A 307 14.22 -4.13 13.82
CA ALA A 307 15.49 -4.73 13.44
C ALA A 307 16.05 -4.06 12.17
N GLY A 308 17.26 -3.54 12.24
CA GLY A 308 17.96 -2.90 11.12
C GLY A 308 19.21 -3.66 10.69
N THR A 309 19.79 -4.50 11.55
CA THR A 309 21.01 -5.27 11.30
C THR A 309 20.73 -6.78 11.28
N HIS A 310 21.68 -7.55 10.73
CA HIS A 310 21.62 -9.02 10.73
C HIS A 310 21.37 -9.60 12.13
N ASP A 311 22.17 -9.18 13.11
CA ASP A 311 22.09 -9.69 14.48
C ASP A 311 20.80 -9.28 15.19
N GLU A 312 20.29 -8.07 14.90
CA GLU A 312 19.01 -7.63 15.44
C GLU A 312 17.85 -8.48 14.87
N TRP A 313 17.86 -8.81 13.57
CA TRP A 313 16.85 -9.69 12.99
C TRP A 313 16.84 -11.05 13.71
N ILE A 314 18.01 -11.68 13.93
CA ILE A 314 18.11 -12.93 14.66
C ILE A 314 17.55 -12.75 16.07
N ALA A 315 18.07 -11.81 16.85
CA ALA A 315 17.70 -11.62 18.26
C ALA A 315 16.20 -11.34 18.44
N LYS A 316 15.58 -10.52 17.56
CA LYS A 316 14.15 -10.20 17.68
C LYS A 316 13.25 -11.35 17.25
N LEU A 317 13.65 -12.12 16.25
CA LEU A 317 12.93 -13.32 15.85
C LEU A 317 13.03 -14.44 16.88
N GLU A 318 14.20 -14.63 17.51
CA GLU A 318 14.39 -15.58 18.62
C GLU A 318 13.41 -15.32 19.77
N LEU A 319 13.26 -14.05 20.19
CA LEU A 319 12.32 -13.67 21.25
C LEU A 319 10.88 -14.05 20.92
N LEU A 320 10.48 -13.97 19.65
CA LEU A 320 9.14 -14.32 19.22
C LEU A 320 8.98 -15.82 18.96
N LEU A 321 10.00 -16.51 18.46
CA LEU A 321 9.96 -17.97 18.26
C LEU A 321 9.89 -18.72 19.56
N ALA A 322 10.68 -18.31 20.57
CA ALA A 322 10.77 -18.97 21.87
C ALA A 322 9.51 -18.85 22.74
N ASP A 323 8.69 -17.80 22.54
CA ASP A 323 7.60 -17.46 23.46
C ASP A 323 6.26 -17.25 22.74
N ALA A 324 5.42 -18.28 22.74
CA ALA A 324 4.08 -18.24 22.15
C ALA A 324 3.13 -17.23 22.85
N GLN A 325 3.29 -17.06 24.18
CA GLN A 325 2.49 -16.11 24.93
C GLN A 325 2.84 -14.68 24.55
N LYS A 326 4.12 -14.37 24.36
CA LYS A 326 4.60 -13.08 23.88
C LYS A 326 4.03 -12.77 22.49
N ARG A 327 4.05 -13.75 21.55
CA ARG A 327 3.41 -13.57 20.24
C ARG A 327 1.94 -13.19 20.37
N ARG A 328 1.20 -13.85 21.25
CA ARG A 328 -0.21 -13.58 21.50
C ARG A 328 -0.42 -12.20 22.08
N THR A 329 0.27 -11.85 23.14
CA THR A 329 0.13 -10.54 23.82
C THR A 329 0.45 -9.38 22.87
N MET A 330 1.55 -9.51 22.09
CA MET A 330 1.92 -8.47 21.11
C MET A 330 0.93 -8.40 19.95
N GLY A 331 0.39 -9.52 19.50
CA GLY A 331 -0.63 -9.57 18.48
C GLY A 331 -1.95 -8.93 18.92
N GLU A 332 -2.40 -9.22 20.14
CA GLU A 332 -3.59 -8.59 20.75
C GLU A 332 -3.42 -7.07 20.89
N ALA A 333 -2.27 -6.62 21.38
CA ALA A 333 -1.95 -5.19 21.46
C ALA A 333 -1.94 -4.54 20.07
N GLY A 334 -1.36 -5.20 19.06
CA GLY A 334 -1.39 -4.75 17.68
C GLY A 334 -2.82 -4.63 17.13
N ARG A 335 -3.67 -5.63 17.39
CA ARG A 335 -5.08 -5.59 16.98
C ARG A 335 -5.83 -4.41 17.62
N GLN A 336 -5.65 -4.20 18.91
CA GLN A 336 -6.28 -3.07 19.60
C GLN A 336 -5.82 -1.74 19.00
N TYR A 337 -4.52 -1.58 18.77
CA TYR A 337 -3.96 -0.40 18.14
C TYR A 337 -4.54 -0.15 16.74
N ALA A 338 -4.71 -1.21 15.93
CA ALA A 338 -5.31 -1.11 14.61
C ALA A 338 -6.78 -0.69 14.67
N VAL A 339 -7.55 -1.19 15.63
CA VAL A 339 -8.97 -0.81 15.85
C VAL A 339 -9.08 0.68 16.18
N GLU A 340 -8.22 1.18 17.05
CA GLU A 340 -8.26 2.57 17.50
C GLU A 340 -7.81 3.57 16.43
N HIS A 341 -6.78 3.22 15.65
CA HIS A 341 -6.09 4.19 14.77
C HIS A 341 -6.32 3.95 13.29
N TYR A 342 -6.61 2.72 12.84
CA TYR A 342 -6.62 2.34 11.43
C TYR A 342 -7.95 1.75 10.94
N SER A 343 -9.07 2.10 11.60
CA SER A 343 -10.38 1.67 11.12
C SER A 343 -10.86 2.48 9.92
N VAL A 344 -11.53 1.83 8.97
CA VAL A 344 -12.16 2.50 7.81
C VAL A 344 -13.17 3.55 8.26
N GLY A 345 -13.97 3.25 9.31
CA GLY A 345 -14.99 4.17 9.82
C GLY A 345 -14.42 5.51 10.27
N THR A 346 -13.38 5.48 11.12
CA THR A 346 -12.72 6.69 11.63
C THR A 346 -12.08 7.51 10.50
N GLN A 347 -11.45 6.84 9.53
CA GLN A 347 -10.81 7.55 8.42
C GLN A 347 -11.81 8.03 7.36
N ALA A 348 -12.97 7.37 7.23
CA ALA A 348 -14.07 7.84 6.38
C ALA A 348 -14.65 9.18 6.87
N ASP A 349 -14.72 9.41 8.18
CA ASP A 349 -15.14 10.71 8.73
C ASP A 349 -14.18 11.83 8.35
N LYS A 350 -12.87 11.57 8.41
CA LYS A 350 -11.86 12.52 7.96
C LYS A 350 -11.97 12.80 6.46
N LEU A 351 -12.06 11.75 5.64
CA LEU A 351 -12.17 11.89 4.20
C LEU A 351 -13.45 12.63 3.79
N ALA A 352 -14.58 12.34 4.44
CA ALA A 352 -15.84 13.06 4.20
C ALA A 352 -15.72 14.55 4.48
N ARG A 353 -15.04 14.95 5.58
CA ARG A 353 -14.77 16.36 5.88
C ARG A 353 -13.88 17.02 4.82
N VAL A 354 -12.80 16.35 4.39
CA VAL A 354 -11.91 16.85 3.33
C VAL A 354 -12.70 17.10 2.04
N LEU A 355 -13.49 16.13 1.59
CA LEU A 355 -14.28 16.23 0.36
C LEU A 355 -15.34 17.34 0.46
N THR A 356 -16.04 17.41 1.59
CA THR A 356 -17.07 18.45 1.82
C THR A 356 -16.47 19.86 1.85
N ASN A 357 -15.29 20.04 2.46
CA ASN A 357 -14.60 21.32 2.49
C ASN A 357 -14.06 21.71 1.11
N ALA A 358 -13.61 20.74 0.32
CA ALA A 358 -13.14 21.01 -1.03
C ALA A 358 -14.28 21.44 -1.98
N ALA A 359 -15.52 21.01 -1.75
CA ALA A 359 -16.69 21.34 -2.55
C ALA A 359 -17.19 22.79 -2.34
N LYS A 360 -16.83 23.42 -1.21
CA LYS A 360 -17.11 24.84 -0.90
C LYS A 360 -16.13 25.77 -1.62
#